data_ac21be477e37b242c1b4fdbe18cbfec4
#
_entry.id   ac21be477e37b242c1b4fdbe18cbfec4
#
_cell.length_a   1.000
_cell.length_b   1.000
_cell.length_c   1.000
_cell.angle_alpha   90.00
_cell.angle_beta   90.00
_cell.angle_gamma   90.00
#
_symmetry.space_group_name_H-M   'P 1'
#
loop_
_entity.id
_entity.type
_entity.pdbx_description
1 polymer ?
#
loop_
_entity_poly.entity_id
_entity_poly.type
_entity_poly.pdbx_seq_one_letter_code
_entity_poly.pdbx_strand_id
1 'polypeptide(L)'
;MPLSKMPGWVILPVTLPAFTITGMWIVYAMALSNNHICPVSNWVYNHTCESPTDGTCCTLDHIPLVSKCGNLPPESCFFSLICSLGAFMVMLIGLLRYAYVIERYGPSLLNTVAFVLGWICAAGLIMVGSFQVDHAKVLHYIGAGVAFPTSMLFIFFQCILTYRMAHAHWYCWTGHLRSLLTLFGLVILVLSGALFIQEGFVLQHIAALCEWTFIINVLIYYGTFAFEFGAISTDTFLVLLKASRAPKSYKAGTSTPATPHAHSTSENMAMI
;
A
#
# COMPACT_ATOMS: atom_id res chain seq x y z
N MET A 1 24.14 3.49 -13.64
CA MET A 1 23.38 3.34 -14.90
C MET A 1 23.09 4.72 -15.45
N PRO A 2 23.36 5.03 -16.70
CA PRO A 2 23.02 6.33 -17.26
C PRO A 2 21.49 6.49 -17.34
N LEU A 3 20.97 7.67 -16.98
CA LEU A 3 19.52 7.99 -16.93
C LEU A 3 18.77 7.64 -18.24
N SER A 4 19.46 7.64 -19.37
CA SER A 4 18.87 7.35 -20.70
C SER A 4 18.43 5.89 -20.93
N LYS A 5 18.68 4.99 -19.98
CA LYS A 5 18.29 3.55 -20.05
C LYS A 5 17.39 3.12 -18.91
N MET A 6 16.85 4.03 -18.09
CA MET A 6 15.89 3.65 -17.08
C MET A 6 14.55 3.36 -17.74
N PRO A 7 13.97 2.14 -17.61
CA PRO A 7 12.62 1.87 -18.08
C PRO A 7 11.64 2.80 -17.34
N GLY A 8 10.66 3.37 -18.09
CA GLY A 8 9.74 4.37 -17.56
C GLY A 8 8.94 3.93 -16.32
N TRP A 9 8.82 2.62 -16.08
CA TRP A 9 8.08 2.06 -14.94
C TRP A 9 8.69 2.34 -13.58
N VAL A 10 10.00 2.59 -13.50
CA VAL A 10 10.71 2.97 -12.26
C VAL A 10 10.19 4.29 -11.69
N ILE A 11 9.65 5.15 -12.55
CA ILE A 11 9.14 6.47 -12.16
C ILE A 11 7.99 6.36 -11.15
N LEU A 12 7.12 5.34 -11.26
CA LEU A 12 5.95 5.18 -10.40
C LEU A 12 6.30 4.98 -8.91
N PRO A 13 7.14 4.01 -8.52
CA PRO A 13 7.48 3.83 -7.11
C PRO A 13 8.39 4.93 -6.56
N VAL A 14 9.00 5.76 -7.39
CA VAL A 14 9.79 6.93 -6.97
C VAL A 14 8.89 8.15 -6.80
N THR A 15 7.96 8.37 -7.72
CA THR A 15 7.07 9.55 -7.68
C THR A 15 6.00 9.44 -6.59
N LEU A 16 5.53 8.24 -6.25
CA LEU A 16 4.54 8.06 -5.18
C LEU A 16 5.03 8.64 -3.84
N PRO A 17 6.15 8.19 -3.26
CA PRO A 17 6.64 8.77 -2.00
C PRO A 17 7.01 10.24 -2.15
N ALA A 18 7.67 10.64 -3.23
CA ALA A 18 8.06 12.03 -3.45
C ALA A 18 6.84 12.97 -3.48
N PHE A 19 5.82 12.64 -4.28
CA PHE A 19 4.59 13.42 -4.39
C PHE A 19 3.81 13.45 -3.08
N THR A 20 3.60 12.29 -2.46
CA THR A 20 2.75 12.19 -1.26
C THR A 20 3.42 12.85 -0.05
N ILE A 21 4.71 12.61 0.19
CA ILE A 21 5.44 13.22 1.32
C ILE A 21 5.48 14.74 1.14
N THR A 22 5.85 15.24 -0.05
CA THR A 22 5.85 16.68 -0.32
C THR A 22 4.46 17.26 -0.15
N GLY A 23 3.42 16.62 -0.67
CA GLY A 23 2.03 17.06 -0.53
C GLY A 23 1.57 17.12 0.92
N MET A 24 1.89 16.12 1.73
CA MET A 24 1.57 16.10 3.17
C MET A 24 2.22 17.29 3.90
N TRP A 25 3.50 17.60 3.61
CA TRP A 25 4.17 18.75 4.19
C TRP A 25 3.58 20.09 3.74
N ILE A 26 3.12 20.18 2.48
CA ILE A 26 2.40 21.37 1.99
C ILE A 26 1.08 21.54 2.75
N VAL A 27 0.27 20.47 2.90
CA VAL A 27 -0.98 20.51 3.66
C VAL A 27 -0.74 20.93 5.11
N TYR A 28 0.29 20.38 5.76
CA TYR A 28 0.69 20.76 7.10
C TYR A 28 1.08 22.26 7.18
N ALA A 29 1.91 22.74 6.27
CA ALA A 29 2.34 24.14 6.25
C ALA A 29 1.15 25.09 6.02
N MET A 30 0.20 24.73 5.14
CA MET A 30 -1.02 25.50 4.93
C MET A 30 -1.88 25.54 6.19
N ALA A 31 -2.14 24.37 6.83
CA ALA A 31 -2.92 24.26 8.04
C ALA A 31 -2.30 25.06 9.20
N LEU A 32 -0.97 25.06 9.28
CA LEU A 32 -0.23 25.86 10.26
C LEU A 32 -0.38 27.37 10.00
N SER A 33 -0.23 27.79 8.74
CA SER A 33 -0.36 29.19 8.31
C SER A 33 -1.77 29.73 8.53
N ASN A 34 -2.79 28.87 8.41
CA ASN A 34 -4.19 29.23 8.64
C ASN A 34 -4.63 29.06 10.11
N ASN A 35 -3.73 28.68 11.01
CA ASN A 35 -4.00 28.41 12.43
C ASN A 35 -5.06 27.30 12.66
N HIS A 36 -5.15 26.34 11.76
CA HIS A 36 -6.07 25.19 11.88
C HIS A 36 -5.49 24.07 12.74
N ILE A 37 -4.18 24.02 12.95
CA ILE A 37 -3.48 23.04 13.77
C ILE A 37 -2.37 23.66 14.59
N CYS A 38 -1.95 22.96 15.63
CA CYS A 38 -0.77 23.31 16.42
C CYS A 38 0.53 22.90 15.74
N PRO A 39 1.63 23.67 15.93
CA PRO A 39 2.95 23.24 15.51
C PRO A 39 3.39 21.94 16.19
N VAL A 40 4.03 21.04 15.46
CA VAL A 40 4.61 19.80 15.99
C VAL A 40 5.59 20.06 17.15
N SER A 41 6.25 21.23 17.15
CA SER A 41 7.18 21.63 18.20
C SER A 41 6.49 22.11 19.48
N ASN A 42 5.18 22.36 19.48
CA ASN A 42 4.46 22.85 20.64
C ASN A 42 3.95 21.69 21.51
N TRP A 43 4.54 21.56 22.70
CA TRP A 43 4.17 20.57 23.73
C TRP A 43 3.36 21.17 24.88
N VAL A 44 3.01 22.45 24.79
CA VAL A 44 2.24 23.15 25.82
C VAL A 44 0.75 23.07 25.48
N TYR A 45 -0.01 22.52 26.41
CA TYR A 45 -1.46 22.33 26.28
C TYR A 45 -2.20 23.22 27.29
N ASN A 46 -3.30 23.83 26.83
CA ASN A 46 -4.16 24.61 27.71
C ASN A 46 -5.64 24.40 27.33
N HIS A 47 -6.45 23.97 28.29
CA HIS A 47 -7.89 23.76 28.10
C HIS A 47 -8.70 25.04 27.85
N THR A 48 -8.19 26.21 28.26
CA THR A 48 -8.90 27.49 28.25
C THR A 48 -8.54 28.36 27.04
N CYS A 49 -7.87 27.80 26.04
CA CYS A 49 -7.58 28.52 24.80
C CYS A 49 -8.82 28.79 24.00
N GLU A 50 -9.27 30.04 23.97
CA GLU A 50 -10.40 30.50 23.15
C GLU A 50 -9.99 30.77 21.69
N SER A 51 -8.70 30.88 21.39
CA SER A 51 -8.22 31.15 20.04
C SER A 51 -6.79 30.63 19.83
N PRO A 52 -6.53 29.88 18.74
CA PRO A 52 -5.17 29.43 18.39
C PRO A 52 -4.26 30.56 17.88
N THR A 53 -4.72 31.82 17.89
CA THR A 53 -4.02 32.98 17.30
C THR A 53 -2.73 33.39 18.03
N ASP A 54 -2.52 32.94 19.26
CA ASP A 54 -1.34 33.31 20.05
C ASP A 54 -0.17 32.30 19.99
N GLY A 55 -0.10 31.45 18.99
CA GLY A 55 1.05 30.59 18.68
C GLY A 55 1.57 29.65 19.80
N THR A 56 1.12 29.85 21.03
CA THR A 56 1.54 29.12 22.24
C THR A 56 0.43 28.26 22.85
N CYS A 57 -0.80 28.37 22.33
CA CYS A 57 -1.97 27.75 22.93
C CYS A 57 -2.52 26.63 22.06
N CYS A 58 -2.39 25.39 22.53
CA CYS A 58 -2.86 24.19 21.84
C CYS A 58 -3.98 23.50 22.60
N THR A 59 -5.01 23.04 21.85
CA THR A 59 -6.06 22.18 22.37
C THR A 59 -5.98 20.78 21.77
N LEU A 60 -6.71 19.82 22.32
CA LEU A 60 -6.82 18.45 21.78
C LEU A 60 -7.36 18.41 20.35
N ASP A 61 -8.22 19.37 19.98
CA ASP A 61 -8.82 19.43 18.65
C ASP A 61 -7.84 19.89 17.56
N HIS A 62 -6.73 20.54 17.96
CA HIS A 62 -5.73 21.09 17.03
C HIS A 62 -4.43 20.28 16.98
N ILE A 63 -4.44 19.04 17.49
CA ILE A 63 -3.28 18.13 17.40
C ILE A 63 -2.92 17.89 15.94
N PRO A 64 -1.63 17.91 15.54
CA PRO A 64 -1.19 17.82 14.15
C PRO A 64 -1.19 16.39 13.61
N LEU A 65 -2.30 15.66 13.75
CA LEU A 65 -2.55 14.42 13.02
C LEU A 65 -2.59 14.71 11.52
N VAL A 66 -2.13 13.79 10.70
CA VAL A 66 -2.13 13.96 9.25
C VAL A 66 -3.53 14.30 8.72
N SER A 67 -4.53 13.59 9.22
CA SER A 67 -5.93 13.81 8.86
C SER A 67 -6.49 15.14 9.37
N LYS A 68 -6.05 15.61 10.54
CA LYS A 68 -6.43 16.92 11.07
C LYS A 68 -5.85 18.08 10.27
N CYS A 69 -4.64 17.92 9.72
CA CYS A 69 -4.05 18.91 8.81
C CYS A 69 -4.92 19.12 7.56
N GLY A 70 -5.60 18.07 7.08
CA GLY A 70 -6.48 18.13 5.91
C GLY A 70 -7.97 18.27 6.24
N ASN A 71 -8.34 18.88 7.38
CA ASN A 71 -9.72 18.92 7.84
C ASN A 71 -10.52 20.10 7.29
N LEU A 72 -9.94 21.29 7.21
CA LEU A 72 -10.61 22.52 6.79
C LEU A 72 -10.14 22.98 5.40
N PRO A 73 -10.95 23.72 4.63
CA PRO A 73 -10.50 24.31 3.38
C PRO A 73 -9.51 25.49 3.64
N PRO A 74 -8.51 25.70 2.77
CA PRO A 74 -8.26 25.01 1.49
C PRO A 74 -7.48 23.69 1.60
N GLU A 75 -6.92 23.37 2.77
CA GLU A 75 -6.07 22.18 3.00
C GLU A 75 -6.78 20.88 2.67
N SER A 76 -8.07 20.78 3.01
CA SER A 76 -8.89 19.58 2.76
C SER A 76 -9.01 19.24 1.27
N CYS A 77 -9.04 20.24 0.41
CA CYS A 77 -9.05 20.03 -1.05
C CYS A 77 -7.73 19.43 -1.53
N PHE A 78 -6.61 19.94 -1.03
CA PHE A 78 -5.27 19.40 -1.33
C PHE A 78 -5.08 18.00 -0.77
N PHE A 79 -5.49 17.78 0.47
CA PHE A 79 -5.42 16.49 1.13
C PHE A 79 -6.22 15.42 0.37
N SER A 80 -7.45 15.75 -0.05
CA SER A 80 -8.27 14.87 -0.87
C SER A 80 -7.62 14.51 -2.21
N LEU A 81 -7.01 15.50 -2.88
CA LEU A 81 -6.28 15.29 -4.12
C LEU A 81 -5.09 14.34 -3.92
N ILE A 82 -4.29 14.56 -2.86
CA ILE A 82 -3.11 13.74 -2.55
C ILE A 82 -3.52 12.30 -2.23
N CYS A 83 -4.55 12.10 -1.41
CA CYS A 83 -5.06 10.78 -1.07
C CYS A 83 -5.61 10.04 -2.29
N SER A 84 -6.39 10.71 -3.14
CA SER A 84 -7.00 10.10 -4.33
C SER A 84 -5.95 9.74 -5.39
N LEU A 85 -5.03 10.64 -5.67
CA LEU A 85 -3.94 10.40 -6.63
C LEU A 85 -2.96 9.36 -6.09
N GLY A 86 -2.63 9.43 -4.79
CA GLY A 86 -1.81 8.44 -4.11
C GLY A 86 -2.44 7.04 -4.15
N ALA A 87 -3.74 6.94 -3.90
CA ALA A 87 -4.48 5.67 -4.00
C ALA A 87 -4.43 5.08 -5.42
N PHE A 88 -4.62 5.91 -6.44
CA PHE A 88 -4.48 5.50 -7.84
C PHE A 88 -3.07 4.95 -8.14
N MET A 89 -2.03 5.64 -7.69
CA MET A 89 -0.64 5.19 -7.85
C MET A 89 -0.37 3.88 -7.11
N VAL A 90 -0.90 3.71 -5.89
CA VAL A 90 -0.82 2.46 -5.12
C VAL A 90 -1.45 1.29 -5.90
N MET A 91 -2.62 1.49 -6.52
CA MET A 91 -3.27 0.47 -7.35
C MET A 91 -2.41 0.09 -8.56
N LEU A 92 -1.83 1.09 -9.26
CA LEU A 92 -0.96 0.83 -10.42
C LEU A 92 0.31 0.09 -10.01
N ILE A 93 0.98 0.51 -8.95
CA ILE A 93 2.18 -0.16 -8.43
C ILE A 93 1.83 -1.58 -8.00
N GLY A 94 0.70 -1.77 -7.32
CA GLY A 94 0.21 -3.09 -6.92
C GLY A 94 -0.04 -4.01 -8.11
N LEU A 95 -0.66 -3.50 -9.18
CA LEU A 95 -0.91 -4.24 -10.41
C LEU A 95 0.40 -4.66 -11.12
N LEU A 96 1.33 -3.72 -11.27
CA LEU A 96 2.63 -4.00 -11.88
C LEU A 96 3.43 -5.01 -11.07
N ARG A 97 3.41 -4.87 -9.75
CA ARG A 97 4.05 -5.81 -8.84
C ARG A 97 3.42 -7.20 -8.92
N TYR A 98 2.11 -7.28 -8.98
CA TYR A 98 1.37 -8.53 -9.15
C TYR A 98 1.78 -9.26 -10.43
N ALA A 99 1.83 -8.53 -11.57
CA ALA A 99 2.25 -9.06 -12.86
C ALA A 99 3.72 -9.53 -12.83
N TYR A 100 4.61 -8.73 -12.24
CA TYR A 100 6.03 -9.05 -12.12
C TYR A 100 6.28 -10.34 -11.31
N VAL A 101 5.53 -10.53 -10.21
CA VAL A 101 5.64 -11.76 -9.42
C VAL A 101 5.16 -12.98 -10.21
N ILE A 102 4.07 -12.85 -10.98
CA ILE A 102 3.58 -13.97 -11.82
C ILE A 102 4.61 -14.32 -12.90
N GLU A 103 5.22 -13.31 -13.54
CA GLU A 103 6.24 -13.52 -14.56
C GLU A 103 7.47 -14.28 -14.02
N ARG A 104 7.92 -13.93 -12.82
CA ARG A 104 9.17 -14.44 -12.24
C ARG A 104 9.01 -15.71 -11.42
N TYR A 105 7.88 -15.88 -10.76
CA TYR A 105 7.64 -16.95 -9.80
C TYR A 105 6.46 -17.85 -10.18
N GLY A 106 5.58 -17.36 -11.05
CA GLY A 106 4.31 -18.01 -11.37
C GLY A 106 3.14 -17.57 -10.48
N PRO A 107 1.92 -18.06 -10.76
CA PRO A 107 0.73 -17.72 -10.01
C PRO A 107 0.83 -18.25 -8.57
N SER A 108 0.49 -17.38 -7.61
CA SER A 108 0.56 -17.68 -6.17
C SER A 108 -0.63 -17.04 -5.46
N LEU A 109 -1.29 -17.80 -4.58
CA LEU A 109 -2.37 -17.29 -3.74
C LEU A 109 -1.90 -16.09 -2.89
N LEU A 110 -0.68 -16.16 -2.35
CA LEU A 110 -0.10 -15.08 -1.56
C LEU A 110 0.00 -13.78 -2.35
N ASN A 111 0.41 -13.86 -3.63
CA ASN A 111 0.49 -12.71 -4.52
C ASN A 111 -0.91 -12.11 -4.79
N THR A 112 -1.90 -12.98 -5.01
CA THR A 112 -3.29 -12.54 -5.23
C THR A 112 -3.87 -11.87 -3.99
N VAL A 113 -3.66 -12.45 -2.80
CA VAL A 113 -4.11 -11.85 -1.53
C VAL A 113 -3.43 -10.49 -1.30
N ALA A 114 -2.11 -10.41 -1.51
CA ALA A 114 -1.39 -9.14 -1.39
C ALA A 114 -1.94 -8.07 -2.35
N PHE A 115 -2.22 -8.44 -3.61
CA PHE A 115 -2.81 -7.54 -4.61
C PHE A 115 -4.18 -7.01 -4.16
N VAL A 116 -5.07 -7.89 -3.71
CA VAL A 116 -6.41 -7.52 -3.20
C VAL A 116 -6.30 -6.58 -2.00
N LEU A 117 -5.40 -6.86 -1.06
CA LEU A 117 -5.15 -5.99 0.11
C LEU A 117 -4.66 -4.60 -0.30
N GLY A 118 -3.81 -4.49 -1.33
CA GLY A 118 -3.38 -3.22 -1.89
C GLY A 118 -4.56 -2.38 -2.45
N TRP A 119 -5.53 -3.03 -3.08
CA TRP A 119 -6.73 -2.36 -3.60
C TRP A 119 -7.69 -1.95 -2.48
N ILE A 120 -7.87 -2.79 -1.45
CA ILE A 120 -8.65 -2.44 -0.26
C ILE A 120 -8.01 -1.25 0.47
N CYS A 121 -6.68 -1.24 0.60
CA CYS A 121 -5.94 -0.11 1.15
C CYS A 121 -6.20 1.18 0.36
N ALA A 122 -6.13 1.12 -0.97
CA ALA A 122 -6.40 2.26 -1.83
C ALA A 122 -7.83 2.79 -1.67
N ALA A 123 -8.82 1.91 -1.55
CA ALA A 123 -10.21 2.30 -1.26
C ALA A 123 -10.33 3.01 0.09
N GLY A 124 -9.66 2.51 1.13
CA GLY A 124 -9.58 3.16 2.43
C GLY A 124 -8.94 4.55 2.37
N LEU A 125 -7.86 4.72 1.59
CA LEU A 125 -7.21 6.02 1.39
C LEU A 125 -8.12 7.03 0.68
N ILE A 126 -8.91 6.59 -0.31
CA ILE A 126 -9.91 7.45 -0.96
C ILE A 126 -10.96 7.90 0.05
N MET A 127 -11.42 7.02 0.94
CA MET A 127 -12.36 7.36 2.00
C MET A 127 -11.76 8.39 2.96
N VAL A 128 -10.53 8.19 3.42
CA VAL A 128 -9.82 9.12 4.32
C VAL A 128 -9.71 10.51 3.68
N GLY A 129 -9.35 10.58 2.40
CA GLY A 129 -9.21 11.84 1.69
C GLY A 129 -10.53 12.53 1.35
N SER A 130 -11.61 11.77 1.17
CA SER A 130 -12.92 12.31 0.78
C SER A 130 -13.78 12.74 1.96
N PHE A 131 -13.60 12.12 3.11
CA PHE A 131 -14.38 12.38 4.33
C PHE A 131 -13.49 13.01 5.41
N GLN A 132 -13.66 14.31 5.65
CA GLN A 132 -12.89 15.05 6.65
C GLN A 132 -13.21 14.54 8.06
N VAL A 133 -12.18 14.47 8.91
CA VAL A 133 -12.24 13.83 10.22
C VAL A 133 -13.28 14.45 11.17
N ASP A 134 -13.50 15.76 11.12
CA ASP A 134 -14.47 16.42 12.01
C ASP A 134 -15.86 16.55 11.39
N HIS A 135 -16.00 16.47 10.05
CA HIS A 135 -17.27 16.61 9.36
C HIS A 135 -17.96 15.27 9.07
N ALA A 136 -17.19 14.22 8.77
CA ALA A 136 -17.69 12.88 8.48
C ALA A 136 -16.92 11.81 9.26
N LYS A 137 -16.80 12.02 10.57
CA LYS A 137 -15.96 11.29 11.51
C LYS A 137 -16.04 9.76 11.37
N VAL A 138 -17.25 9.21 11.31
CA VAL A 138 -17.46 7.75 11.21
C VAL A 138 -16.87 7.18 9.92
N LEU A 139 -17.15 7.80 8.78
CA LEU A 139 -16.65 7.36 7.49
C LEU A 139 -15.12 7.52 7.39
N HIS A 140 -14.58 8.61 7.95
CA HIS A 140 -13.15 8.82 8.03
C HIS A 140 -12.45 7.71 8.82
N TYR A 141 -12.96 7.38 10.01
CA TYR A 141 -12.36 6.32 10.85
C TYR A 141 -12.54 4.92 10.26
N ILE A 142 -13.63 4.64 9.54
CA ILE A 142 -13.76 3.41 8.77
C ILE A 142 -12.67 3.36 7.69
N GLY A 143 -12.49 4.46 6.94
CA GLY A 143 -11.45 4.55 5.92
C GLY A 143 -10.05 4.33 6.48
N ALA A 144 -9.70 4.99 7.58
CA ALA A 144 -8.41 4.84 8.26
C ALA A 144 -8.22 3.43 8.85
N GLY A 145 -9.26 2.89 9.50
CA GLY A 145 -9.28 1.54 10.05
C GLY A 145 -9.15 0.43 9.00
N VAL A 146 -9.51 0.73 7.75
CA VAL A 146 -9.26 -0.14 6.60
C VAL A 146 -7.87 0.11 6.02
N ALA A 147 -7.48 1.36 5.75
CA ALA A 147 -6.25 1.70 5.06
C ALA A 147 -4.99 1.27 5.82
N PHE A 148 -4.88 1.57 7.12
CA PHE A 148 -3.68 1.31 7.90
C PHE A 148 -3.40 -0.18 8.09
N PRO A 149 -4.34 -1.02 8.56
CA PRO A 149 -4.09 -2.44 8.71
C PRO A 149 -3.84 -3.15 7.36
N THR A 150 -4.59 -2.80 6.31
CA THR A 150 -4.42 -3.43 5.00
C THR A 150 -3.11 -3.04 4.32
N SER A 151 -2.64 -1.79 4.50
CA SER A 151 -1.30 -1.39 4.05
C SER A 151 -0.21 -2.19 4.76
N MET A 152 -0.35 -2.42 6.07
CA MET A 152 0.58 -3.21 6.85
C MET A 152 0.63 -4.66 6.39
N LEU A 153 -0.54 -5.28 6.16
CA LEU A 153 -0.63 -6.64 5.62
C LEU A 153 -0.06 -6.72 4.20
N PHE A 154 -0.31 -5.72 3.36
CA PHE A 154 0.26 -5.64 2.02
C PHE A 154 1.79 -5.67 2.06
N ILE A 155 2.43 -4.76 2.81
CA ILE A 155 3.90 -4.71 2.89
C ILE A 155 4.48 -5.98 3.52
N PHE A 156 3.80 -6.59 4.49
CA PHE A 156 4.19 -7.87 5.08
C PHE A 156 4.21 -9.00 4.05
N PHE A 157 3.12 -9.16 3.26
CA PHE A 157 3.09 -10.19 2.22
C PHE A 157 4.07 -9.92 1.09
N GLN A 158 4.29 -8.64 0.74
CA GLN A 158 5.32 -8.27 -0.25
C GLN A 158 6.74 -8.56 0.26
N CYS A 159 6.99 -8.44 1.55
CA CYS A 159 8.24 -8.85 2.17
C CYS A 159 8.48 -10.36 1.99
N ILE A 160 7.47 -11.20 2.31
CA ILE A 160 7.55 -12.66 2.12
C ILE A 160 7.77 -13.00 0.63
N LEU A 161 7.05 -12.38 -0.28
CA LEU A 161 7.21 -12.58 -1.73
C LEU A 161 8.62 -12.21 -2.20
N THR A 162 9.20 -11.15 -1.65
CA THR A 162 10.57 -10.74 -1.96
C THR A 162 11.57 -11.82 -1.58
N TYR A 163 11.45 -12.41 -0.38
CA TYR A 163 12.32 -13.53 0.03
C TYR A 163 12.12 -14.79 -0.82
N ARG A 164 10.89 -15.10 -1.21
CA ARG A 164 10.61 -16.24 -2.09
C ARG A 164 11.23 -16.09 -3.49
N MET A 165 11.37 -14.86 -3.97
CA MET A 165 12.00 -14.56 -5.26
C MET A 165 13.52 -14.38 -5.18
N ALA A 166 14.10 -14.34 -3.98
CA ALA A 166 15.52 -14.09 -3.76
C ALA A 166 16.37 -15.31 -4.10
N HIS A 167 16.74 -15.46 -5.37
CA HIS A 167 17.68 -16.47 -5.84
C HIS A 167 19.13 -15.93 -5.96
N ALA A 168 19.35 -14.62 -5.85
CA ALA A 168 20.63 -13.97 -5.94
C ALA A 168 20.91 -13.10 -4.72
N HIS A 169 22.17 -12.98 -4.30
CA HIS A 169 22.63 -12.22 -3.12
C HIS A 169 22.13 -10.75 -3.08
N TRP A 170 21.96 -10.13 -4.23
CA TRP A 170 21.46 -8.76 -4.39
C TRP A 170 19.99 -8.59 -3.94
N TYR A 171 19.16 -9.61 -4.14
CA TYR A 171 17.76 -9.61 -3.68
C TYR A 171 17.61 -9.84 -2.17
N CYS A 172 18.59 -10.45 -1.52
CA CYS A 172 18.59 -10.64 -0.07
C CYS A 172 18.63 -9.29 0.67
N TRP A 173 19.40 -8.32 0.17
CA TRP A 173 19.52 -7.01 0.78
C TRP A 173 18.17 -6.24 0.74
N THR A 174 17.48 -6.24 -0.40
CA THR A 174 16.16 -5.63 -0.51
C THR A 174 15.13 -6.34 0.38
N GLY A 175 15.24 -7.65 0.54
CA GLY A 175 14.45 -8.43 1.48
C GLY A 175 14.67 -8.00 2.93
N HIS A 176 15.93 -7.85 3.34
CA HIS A 176 16.27 -7.39 4.70
C HIS A 176 15.80 -5.95 4.95
N LEU A 177 15.98 -5.04 3.98
CA LEU A 177 15.46 -3.68 4.07
C LEU A 177 13.93 -3.67 4.25
N ARG A 178 13.20 -4.42 3.43
CA ARG A 178 11.73 -4.55 3.52
C ARG A 178 11.29 -5.18 4.83
N SER A 179 12.02 -6.16 5.34
CA SER A 179 11.75 -6.78 6.64
C SER A 179 11.90 -5.76 7.79
N LEU A 180 12.96 -4.96 7.76
CA LEU A 180 13.19 -3.90 8.74
C LEU A 180 12.08 -2.85 8.69
N LEU A 181 11.72 -2.35 7.49
CA LEU A 181 10.63 -1.39 7.32
C LEU A 181 9.28 -1.97 7.76
N THR A 182 9.02 -3.25 7.49
CA THR A 182 7.79 -3.94 7.90
C THR A 182 7.71 -4.06 9.43
N LEU A 183 8.78 -4.48 10.09
CA LEU A 183 8.83 -4.59 11.55
C LEU A 183 8.68 -3.23 12.21
N PHE A 184 9.41 -2.23 11.73
CA PHE A 184 9.32 -0.86 12.22
C PHE A 184 7.91 -0.29 12.05
N GLY A 185 7.31 -0.46 10.86
CA GLY A 185 5.95 -0.02 10.58
C GLY A 185 4.92 -0.67 11.50
N LEU A 186 5.06 -1.98 11.80
CA LEU A 186 4.18 -2.68 12.72
C LEU A 186 4.25 -2.09 14.14
N VAL A 187 5.45 -1.89 14.65
CA VAL A 187 5.65 -1.31 15.99
C VAL A 187 5.04 0.09 16.08
N ILE A 188 5.32 0.94 15.08
CA ILE A 188 4.80 2.32 15.04
C ILE A 188 3.28 2.35 14.89
N LEU A 189 2.69 1.49 14.07
CA LEU A 189 1.23 1.40 13.92
C LEU A 189 0.53 1.02 15.22
N VAL A 190 1.04 -0.01 15.92
CA VAL A 190 0.50 -0.45 17.21
C VAL A 190 0.64 0.66 18.25
N LEU A 191 1.80 1.32 18.29
CA LEU A 191 2.05 2.42 19.23
C LEU A 191 1.12 3.61 18.93
N SER A 192 0.96 4.00 17.68
CA SER A 192 0.04 5.07 17.26
C SER A 192 -1.38 4.78 17.72
N GLY A 193 -1.90 3.58 17.44
CA GLY A 193 -3.25 3.18 17.85
C GLY A 193 -3.43 3.15 19.37
N ALA A 194 -2.46 2.61 20.10
CA ALA A 194 -2.52 2.53 21.57
C ALA A 194 -2.49 3.93 22.24
N LEU A 195 -1.70 4.85 21.70
CA LEU A 195 -1.58 6.20 22.21
C LEU A 195 -2.77 7.09 21.80
N PHE A 196 -3.34 6.85 20.62
CA PHE A 196 -4.49 7.61 20.12
C PHE A 196 -5.75 7.47 21.00
N ILE A 197 -5.93 6.34 21.65
CA ILE A 197 -7.07 6.05 22.55
C ILE A 197 -6.94 6.80 23.88
N GLN A 198 -5.75 7.27 24.23
CA GLN A 198 -5.52 7.95 25.50
C GLN A 198 -6.04 9.40 25.46
N GLU A 199 -6.59 9.88 26.57
CA GLU A 199 -7.15 11.24 26.68
C GLU A 199 -6.10 12.34 26.98
N GLY A 200 -4.83 11.97 27.11
CA GLY A 200 -3.75 12.92 27.42
C GLY A 200 -3.21 13.63 26.19
N PHE A 201 -3.11 14.96 26.23
CA PHE A 201 -2.56 15.77 25.12
C PHE A 201 -1.19 15.26 24.64
N VAL A 202 -0.25 15.03 25.55
CA VAL A 202 1.11 14.56 25.21
C VAL A 202 1.06 13.20 24.52
N LEU A 203 0.20 12.28 24.96
CA LEU A 203 0.07 10.95 24.37
C LEU A 203 -0.55 11.01 22.96
N GLN A 204 -1.56 11.85 22.77
CA GLN A 204 -2.14 12.06 21.45
C GLN A 204 -1.20 12.81 20.50
N HIS A 205 -0.36 13.72 21.02
CA HIS A 205 0.66 14.37 20.24
C HIS A 205 1.74 13.37 19.78
N ILE A 206 2.15 12.46 20.64
CA ILE A 206 3.05 11.36 20.27
C ILE A 206 2.36 10.42 19.26
N ALA A 207 1.07 10.13 19.42
CA ALA A 207 0.30 9.35 18.45
C ALA A 207 0.32 10.00 17.06
N ALA A 208 0.19 11.33 16.98
CA ALA A 208 0.31 12.06 15.72
C ALA A 208 1.70 11.88 15.07
N LEU A 209 2.77 12.00 15.86
CA LEU A 209 4.14 11.76 15.36
C LEU A 209 4.32 10.31 14.86
N CYS A 210 3.72 9.34 15.54
CA CYS A 210 3.72 7.95 15.11
C CYS A 210 2.94 7.78 13.79
N GLU A 211 1.78 8.44 13.63
CA GLU A 211 1.00 8.42 12.39
C GLU A 211 1.84 8.94 11.21
N TRP A 212 2.46 10.10 11.32
CA TRP A 212 3.37 10.66 10.32
C TRP A 212 4.50 9.69 9.99
N THR A 213 5.15 9.13 11.01
CA THR A 213 6.26 8.19 10.85
C THR A 213 5.81 6.91 10.14
N PHE A 214 4.64 6.38 10.49
CA PHE A 214 4.07 5.19 9.85
C PHE A 214 3.81 5.42 8.35
N ILE A 215 3.15 6.53 8.00
CA ILE A 215 2.82 6.85 6.61
C ILE A 215 4.10 7.02 5.78
N ILE A 216 5.08 7.77 6.29
CA ILE A 216 6.38 7.96 5.62
C ILE A 216 7.10 6.61 5.45
N ASN A 217 7.09 5.75 6.47
CA ASN A 217 7.70 4.42 6.40
C ASN A 217 7.07 3.56 5.31
N VAL A 218 5.74 3.54 5.21
CA VAL A 218 5.02 2.81 4.15
C VAL A 218 5.35 3.37 2.76
N LEU A 219 5.41 4.68 2.61
CA LEU A 219 5.78 5.33 1.36
C LEU A 219 7.22 5.01 0.94
N ILE A 220 8.17 4.99 1.88
CA ILE A 220 9.54 4.55 1.63
C ILE A 220 9.57 3.09 1.19
N TYR A 221 8.74 2.23 1.82
CA TYR A 221 8.61 0.84 1.41
C TYR A 221 8.16 0.74 -0.06
N TYR A 222 7.14 1.50 -0.48
CA TYR A 222 6.72 1.55 -1.89
C TYR A 222 7.87 2.02 -2.80
N GLY A 223 8.68 2.97 -2.35
CA GLY A 223 9.89 3.41 -3.05
C GLY A 223 10.87 2.27 -3.35
N THR A 224 10.95 1.25 -2.48
CA THR A 224 11.84 0.09 -2.70
C THR A 224 11.48 -0.74 -3.92
N PHE A 225 10.25 -0.66 -4.45
CA PHE A 225 9.89 -1.35 -5.67
C PHE A 225 10.63 -0.83 -6.90
N ALA A 226 11.22 0.35 -6.84
CA ALA A 226 12.08 0.90 -7.91
C ALA A 226 13.22 -0.05 -8.27
N PHE A 227 13.75 -0.82 -7.31
CA PHE A 227 14.83 -1.79 -7.55
C PHE A 227 14.43 -2.92 -8.50
N GLU A 228 13.13 -3.24 -8.57
CA GLU A 228 12.59 -4.34 -9.39
C GLU A 228 11.90 -3.84 -10.65
N PHE A 229 11.31 -2.65 -10.60
CA PHE A 229 10.55 -2.07 -11.72
C PHE A 229 11.42 -1.72 -12.93
N GLY A 230 12.74 -1.66 -12.74
CA GLY A 230 13.72 -1.60 -13.82
C GLY A 230 13.70 -2.81 -14.76
N ALA A 231 13.16 -3.95 -14.32
CA ALA A 231 13.07 -5.18 -15.10
C ALA A 231 11.68 -5.43 -15.71
N ILE A 232 10.71 -4.52 -15.52
CA ILE A 232 9.38 -4.63 -16.10
C ILE A 232 9.43 -4.30 -17.58
N SER A 233 8.89 -5.20 -18.39
CA SER A 233 8.79 -5.09 -19.85
C SER A 233 7.35 -5.25 -20.33
N THR A 234 7.13 -5.12 -21.64
CA THR A 234 5.82 -5.40 -22.27
C THR A 234 5.37 -6.84 -22.00
N ASP A 235 6.31 -7.80 -21.90
CA ASP A 235 6.00 -9.20 -21.64
C ASP A 235 5.37 -9.40 -20.25
N THR A 236 5.76 -8.57 -19.26
CA THR A 236 5.16 -8.58 -17.92
C THR A 236 3.64 -8.35 -17.98
N PHE A 237 3.15 -7.47 -18.87
CA PHE A 237 1.72 -7.25 -19.07
C PHE A 237 1.04 -8.40 -19.83
N LEU A 238 1.72 -9.01 -20.79
CA LEU A 238 1.19 -10.14 -21.53
C LEU A 238 0.91 -11.35 -20.63
N VAL A 239 1.60 -11.49 -19.52
CA VAL A 239 1.34 -12.54 -18.53
C VAL A 239 -0.08 -12.45 -17.97
N LEU A 240 -0.57 -11.24 -17.68
CA LEU A 240 -1.95 -11.04 -17.19
C LEU A 240 -2.99 -11.45 -18.24
N LEU A 241 -2.75 -11.16 -19.51
CA LEU A 241 -3.64 -11.55 -20.60
C LEU A 241 -3.62 -13.07 -20.85
N LYS A 242 -2.45 -13.70 -20.77
CA LYS A 242 -2.33 -15.16 -20.92
C LYS A 242 -2.97 -15.92 -19.76
N ALA A 243 -2.83 -15.42 -18.53
CA ALA A 243 -3.47 -16.03 -17.36
C ALA A 243 -5.01 -16.02 -17.45
N SER A 244 -5.60 -15.00 -18.10
CA SER A 244 -7.04 -14.92 -18.33
C SER A 244 -7.54 -15.84 -19.44
N ARG A 245 -6.66 -16.28 -20.37
CA ARG A 245 -6.97 -17.14 -21.52
C ARG A 245 -6.68 -18.62 -21.30
N ALA A 246 -6.04 -19.01 -20.18
CA ALA A 246 -5.81 -20.40 -19.86
C ALA A 246 -7.16 -21.12 -19.74
N PRO A 247 -7.43 -22.19 -20.53
CA PRO A 247 -8.68 -22.94 -20.41
C PRO A 247 -8.76 -23.49 -18.99
N LYS A 248 -9.89 -23.26 -18.31
CA LYS A 248 -10.19 -23.91 -17.05
C LYS A 248 -10.23 -25.39 -17.33
N SER A 249 -9.19 -26.13 -16.93
CA SER A 249 -9.20 -27.58 -16.98
C SER A 249 -10.33 -28.04 -16.06
N TYR A 250 -11.48 -28.37 -16.66
CA TYR A 250 -12.51 -29.15 -15.99
C TYR A 250 -11.89 -30.51 -15.71
N LYS A 251 -11.70 -30.87 -14.45
CA LYS A 251 -11.48 -32.23 -14.04
C LYS A 251 -12.74 -33.01 -14.46
N ALA A 252 -12.64 -33.68 -15.62
CA ALA A 252 -13.64 -34.66 -16.02
C ALA A 252 -13.69 -35.69 -14.91
N GLY A 253 -14.88 -35.88 -14.35
CA GLY A 253 -15.13 -36.85 -13.32
C GLY A 253 -14.70 -38.24 -13.80
N THR A 254 -14.11 -39.00 -12.91
CA THR A 254 -13.75 -40.40 -12.99
C THR A 254 -14.92 -41.24 -13.58
N SER A 255 -14.83 -41.58 -14.85
CA SER A 255 -15.63 -42.65 -15.43
C SER A 255 -14.82 -43.92 -15.28
N THR A 256 -15.42 -44.91 -14.63
CA THR A 256 -15.04 -46.29 -14.41
C THR A 256 -14.42 -46.95 -15.65
N PRO A 257 -13.38 -47.79 -15.51
CA PRO A 257 -12.82 -48.53 -16.64
C PRO A 257 -13.74 -49.67 -17.04
N ALA A 258 -14.22 -49.65 -18.29
CA ALA A 258 -14.86 -50.81 -18.91
C ALA A 258 -13.78 -51.78 -19.35
N THR A 259 -13.97 -53.03 -18.96
CA THR A 259 -13.20 -54.25 -19.30
C THR A 259 -13.11 -54.47 -20.81
N PRO A 260 -11.94 -54.80 -21.38
CA PRO A 260 -11.86 -55.20 -22.79
C PRO A 260 -12.19 -56.69 -22.93
N HIS A 261 -13.27 -57.01 -23.65
CA HIS A 261 -13.48 -58.34 -24.19
C HIS A 261 -12.50 -58.55 -25.36
N ALA A 262 -11.72 -59.61 -25.24
CA ALA A 262 -10.90 -60.16 -26.28
C ALA A 262 -11.78 -60.81 -27.36
N HIS A 263 -11.60 -60.46 -28.62
CA HIS A 263 -11.93 -61.31 -29.75
C HIS A 263 -10.72 -61.39 -30.69
N SER A 264 -10.16 -62.58 -30.72
CA SER A 264 -9.23 -63.10 -31.69
C SER A 264 -9.93 -63.32 -33.03
N THR A 265 -9.33 -62.83 -34.12
CA THR A 265 -9.36 -63.53 -35.41
C THR A 265 -8.16 -63.12 -36.24
N SER A 266 -7.42 -64.11 -36.61
CA SER A 266 -6.36 -64.11 -37.59
C SER A 266 -6.92 -63.91 -39.02
N GLU A 267 -6.11 -63.36 -39.93
CA GLU A 267 -5.80 -63.82 -41.31
C GLU A 267 -5.05 -62.73 -42.03
N ASN A 268 -3.87 -62.94 -42.32
CA ASN A 268 -3.10 -63.38 -43.50
C ASN A 268 -3.33 -62.59 -44.81
N MET A 269 -2.19 -62.39 -45.47
CA MET A 269 -1.85 -62.18 -46.87
C MET A 269 -1.86 -60.75 -47.37
N ALA A 270 -0.73 -60.22 -47.78
CA ALA A 270 0.28 -60.50 -48.81
C ALA A 270 0.16 -59.55 -50.00
N MET A 271 1.32 -58.94 -50.29
CA MET A 271 1.84 -58.49 -51.62
C MET A 271 0.95 -57.55 -52.47
N ILE A 272 1.40 -56.38 -52.80
CA ILE A 272 2.42 -56.08 -53.88
C ILE A 272 3.09 -54.74 -53.52
#